data_60e5537a45ec80fcc6d2b797b3ead011
#
_entry.id   60e5537a45ec80fcc6d2b797b3ead011
#
_cell.length_a   1.000
_cell.length_b   1.000
_cell.length_c   1.000
_cell.angle_alpha   90.00
_cell.angle_beta   90.00
_cell.angle_gamma   90.00
#
_symmetry.space_group_name_H-M   'P 1'
#
loop_
_entity.id
_entity.type
_entity.pdbx_description
1 polymer ?
#
loop_
_entity_poly.entity_id
_entity_poly.type
_entity_poly.pdbx_seq_one_letter_code
_entity_poly.pdbx_strand_id
1 'polypeptide(L)'
;HSTSRRQRQMCIRDRVYPFSFVEYLTYYGITDGYDDAFDQYVRTGGMPGAYVYKTEDRQYDYIRDVYGTILIRDLVEKYRIRNTSEFASISEFMMDNIGNLLSPNNICKTLNNDQREITRKTVSKYIGYLENAFLFYEAKRYDLKGKKYLENNSKFYLCDPAFRYAVNGTRNMDFGRVYENIVYLELRRRGYEVYVGKLYKKEVDFVAKKRDTLIYIQVSDNISDETTFEREYSPLLAIRDAYPKMVIARTHHETYDYQGVQVVDICRWLRCR
;
A
#
# COMPACT_ATOMS: atom_id res chain seq x y z
N HIS A 1 9.25 12.11 -52.45
CA HIS A 1 8.70 12.50 -51.16
C HIS A 1 8.66 11.27 -50.25
N SER A 2 9.70 11.13 -49.42
CA SER A 2 9.78 10.09 -48.39
C SER A 2 9.15 10.63 -47.11
N THR A 3 7.95 10.18 -46.76
CA THR A 3 7.32 10.45 -45.48
C THR A 3 7.86 9.43 -44.49
N SER A 4 8.85 9.85 -43.71
CA SER A 4 9.35 9.12 -42.54
C SER A 4 8.22 9.01 -41.50
N ARG A 5 7.56 7.85 -41.43
CA ARG A 5 6.72 7.48 -40.30
C ARG A 5 7.64 7.30 -39.08
N ARG A 6 7.71 8.31 -38.22
CA ARG A 6 8.22 8.15 -36.87
C ARG A 6 7.29 7.17 -36.14
N GLN A 7 7.66 5.93 -36.05
CA GLN A 7 7.09 4.97 -35.14
C GLN A 7 7.34 5.54 -33.72
N ARG A 8 6.27 6.00 -33.05
CA ARG A 8 6.31 6.23 -31.61
C ARG A 8 6.53 4.87 -30.96
N GLN A 9 7.77 4.59 -30.59
CA GLN A 9 8.06 3.51 -29.67
C GLN A 9 7.31 3.82 -28.37
N MET A 10 6.20 3.11 -28.15
CA MET A 10 5.50 3.11 -26.90
C MET A 10 6.41 2.36 -25.93
N CYS A 11 7.13 3.08 -25.06
CA CYS A 11 7.86 2.46 -23.96
C CYS A 11 6.84 1.80 -23.05
N ILE A 12 6.66 0.50 -23.21
CA ILE A 12 5.94 -0.33 -22.24
C ILE A 12 6.86 -0.39 -21.03
N ARG A 13 6.50 0.32 -19.97
CA ARG A 13 7.16 0.21 -18.66
C ARG A 13 6.44 -0.88 -17.89
N ASP A 14 6.95 -2.08 -17.93
CA ASP A 14 6.49 -3.15 -17.05
C ASP A 14 6.91 -2.80 -15.62
N ARG A 15 5.94 -2.86 -14.71
CA ARG A 15 6.19 -2.68 -13.29
C ARG A 15 6.40 -4.05 -12.67
N VAL A 16 7.57 -4.26 -12.09
CA VAL A 16 7.85 -5.45 -11.30
C VAL A 16 7.53 -5.11 -9.84
N TYR A 17 6.64 -5.89 -9.25
CA TYR A 17 6.32 -5.82 -7.82
C TYR A 17 7.09 -6.92 -7.06
N PRO A 18 7.31 -6.77 -5.76
CA PRO A 18 7.65 -7.89 -4.89
C PRO A 18 6.65 -9.05 -5.08
N PHE A 19 6.98 -10.26 -4.70
CA PHE A 19 6.09 -11.41 -4.87
C PHE A 19 4.72 -11.16 -4.22
N SER A 20 3.67 -11.51 -4.94
CA SER A 20 2.32 -11.64 -4.40
C SER A 20 2.24 -12.84 -3.46
N PHE A 21 1.16 -12.92 -2.69
CA PHE A 21 0.94 -14.09 -1.84
C PHE A 21 0.89 -15.40 -2.64
N VAL A 22 0.32 -15.41 -3.83
CA VAL A 22 0.30 -16.59 -4.72
C VAL A 22 1.71 -16.98 -5.17
N GLU A 23 2.55 -16.01 -5.52
CA GLU A 23 3.94 -16.26 -5.89
C GLU A 23 4.76 -16.74 -4.70
N TYR A 24 4.50 -16.23 -3.49
CA TYR A 24 5.06 -16.73 -2.23
C TYR A 24 4.70 -18.21 -2.00
N LEU A 25 3.41 -18.56 -2.10
CA LEU A 25 2.96 -19.95 -1.98
C LEU A 25 3.63 -20.88 -3.01
N THR A 26 3.75 -20.40 -4.24
CA THR A 26 4.40 -21.13 -5.33
C THR A 26 5.88 -21.36 -5.05
N TYR A 27 6.59 -20.34 -4.56
CA TYR A 27 8.02 -20.41 -4.23
C TYR A 27 8.30 -21.46 -3.16
N TYR A 28 7.46 -21.52 -2.11
CA TYR A 28 7.63 -22.47 -1.02
C TYR A 28 6.95 -23.83 -1.26
N GLY A 29 6.23 -24.00 -2.38
CA GLY A 29 5.49 -25.23 -2.69
C GLY A 29 4.33 -25.51 -1.74
N ILE A 30 3.72 -24.44 -1.18
CA ILE A 30 2.63 -24.56 -0.20
C ILE A 30 1.32 -24.82 -0.93
N THR A 31 0.69 -25.96 -0.63
CA THR A 31 -0.57 -26.42 -1.24
C THR A 31 -1.73 -26.50 -0.25
N ASP A 32 -1.46 -26.39 1.05
CA ASP A 32 -2.42 -26.32 2.16
C ASP A 32 -1.87 -25.45 3.30
N GLY A 33 -2.58 -25.30 4.43
CA GLY A 33 -2.12 -24.45 5.54
C GLY A 33 -1.94 -22.97 5.15
N TYR A 34 -2.80 -22.47 4.28
CA TYR A 34 -2.67 -21.14 3.72
C TYR A 34 -2.76 -20.02 4.75
N ASP A 35 -3.41 -20.26 5.88
CA ASP A 35 -3.56 -19.28 6.96
C ASP A 35 -2.21 -19.00 7.65
N ASP A 36 -1.47 -20.04 8.02
CA ASP A 36 -0.13 -19.92 8.60
C ASP A 36 0.85 -19.31 7.60
N ALA A 37 0.73 -19.70 6.34
CA ALA A 37 1.54 -19.15 5.26
C ALA A 37 1.26 -17.64 5.04
N PHE A 38 0.00 -17.22 5.17
CA PHE A 38 -0.37 -15.82 5.06
C PHE A 38 0.17 -15.00 6.25
N ASP A 39 0.06 -15.53 7.46
CA ASP A 39 0.59 -14.85 8.65
C ASP A 39 2.12 -14.68 8.56
N GLN A 40 2.83 -15.64 7.96
CA GLN A 40 4.25 -15.49 7.68
C GLN A 40 4.53 -14.49 6.56
N TYR A 41 3.79 -14.55 5.45
CA TYR A 41 3.91 -13.58 4.36
C TYR A 41 3.68 -12.14 4.82
N VAL A 42 2.74 -11.91 5.72
CA VAL A 42 2.47 -10.59 6.32
C VAL A 42 3.70 -10.03 7.03
N ARG A 43 4.50 -10.89 7.68
CA ARG A 43 5.71 -10.49 8.40
C ARG A 43 6.90 -10.32 7.48
N THR A 44 7.13 -11.30 6.60
CA THR A 44 8.35 -11.38 5.78
C THR A 44 8.24 -10.69 4.42
N GLY A 45 7.02 -10.33 4.00
CA GLY A 45 6.77 -9.64 2.74
C GLY A 45 7.01 -10.48 1.50
N GLY A 46 7.13 -9.79 0.38
CA GLY A 46 7.28 -10.36 -0.96
C GLY A 46 8.68 -10.21 -1.57
N MET A 47 9.70 -9.80 -0.82
CA MET A 47 11.06 -9.65 -1.36
C MET A 47 11.73 -11.02 -1.58
N PRO A 48 11.87 -11.50 -2.84
CA PRO A 48 12.33 -12.87 -3.09
C PRO A 48 13.77 -13.14 -2.61
N GLY A 49 14.63 -12.12 -2.59
CA GLY A 49 15.98 -12.25 -2.06
C GLY A 49 16.02 -12.53 -0.55
N ALA A 50 14.97 -12.17 0.20
CA ALA A 50 14.88 -12.49 1.62
C ALA A 50 14.62 -13.99 1.86
N TYR A 51 13.97 -14.68 0.94
CA TYR A 51 13.54 -16.07 1.12
C TYR A 51 14.67 -17.10 1.12
N VAL A 52 15.87 -16.71 0.70
CA VAL A 52 17.07 -17.58 0.81
C VAL A 52 17.55 -17.71 2.26
N TYR A 53 17.11 -16.83 3.16
CA TYR A 53 17.47 -16.87 4.58
C TYR A 53 16.42 -17.64 5.38
N LYS A 54 16.90 -18.48 6.32
CA LYS A 54 16.04 -19.41 7.07
C LYS A 54 15.35 -18.83 8.30
N THR A 55 15.81 -17.67 8.78
CA THR A 55 15.27 -17.02 9.99
C THR A 55 14.75 -15.64 9.68
N GLU A 56 13.68 -15.20 10.35
CA GLU A 56 13.09 -13.87 10.19
C GLU A 56 14.13 -12.75 10.41
N ASP A 57 14.99 -12.88 11.43
CA ASP A 57 16.02 -11.87 11.71
C ASP A 57 16.94 -11.66 10.51
N ARG A 58 17.38 -12.76 9.86
CA ARG A 58 18.23 -12.67 8.66
C ARG A 58 17.47 -12.12 7.45
N GLN A 59 16.19 -12.40 7.35
CA GLN A 59 15.33 -11.82 6.33
C GLN A 59 15.19 -10.31 6.53
N TYR A 60 14.98 -9.85 7.77
CA TYR A 60 14.91 -8.43 8.09
C TYR A 60 16.26 -7.72 7.89
N ASP A 61 17.38 -8.35 8.23
CA ASP A 61 18.70 -7.80 7.94
C ASP A 61 18.87 -7.56 6.43
N TYR A 62 18.54 -8.55 5.60
CA TYR A 62 18.59 -8.41 4.15
C TYR A 62 17.67 -7.28 3.65
N ILE A 63 16.43 -7.21 4.13
CA ILE A 63 15.46 -6.19 3.73
C ILE A 63 15.94 -4.79 4.16
N ARG A 64 16.55 -4.68 5.34
CA ARG A 64 17.15 -3.43 5.82
C ARG A 64 18.34 -2.99 4.94
N ASP A 65 19.16 -3.92 4.50
CA ASP A 65 20.27 -3.66 3.58
C ASP A 65 19.76 -3.20 2.20
N VAL A 66 18.68 -3.82 1.70
CA VAL A 66 18.02 -3.38 0.45
C VAL A 66 17.48 -1.97 0.60
N TYR A 67 16.82 -1.65 1.73
CA TYR A 67 16.32 -0.31 2.00
C TYR A 67 17.46 0.72 2.06
N GLY A 68 18.52 0.42 2.80
CA GLY A 68 19.71 1.28 2.89
C GLY A 68 20.35 1.52 1.53
N THR A 69 20.41 0.50 0.67
CA THR A 69 20.92 0.62 -0.69
C THR A 69 20.04 1.52 -1.57
N ILE A 70 18.71 1.31 -1.57
CA ILE A 70 17.77 2.17 -2.31
C ILE A 70 17.89 3.62 -1.82
N LEU A 71 17.83 3.82 -0.50
CA LEU A 71 17.83 5.16 0.09
C LEU A 71 19.18 5.88 -0.12
N ILE A 72 20.28 5.23 0.22
CA ILE A 72 21.62 5.87 0.20
C ILE A 72 22.16 5.91 -1.22
N ARG A 73 22.31 4.76 -1.86
CA ARG A 73 22.98 4.69 -3.16
C ARG A 73 22.16 5.30 -4.28
N ASP A 74 20.89 4.87 -4.42
CA ASP A 74 20.13 5.21 -5.61
C ASP A 74 19.49 6.60 -5.52
N LEU A 75 19.04 7.02 -4.35
CA LEU A 75 18.34 8.30 -4.20
C LEU A 75 19.25 9.43 -3.77
N VAL A 76 20.09 9.23 -2.74
CA VAL A 76 20.99 10.26 -2.25
C VAL A 76 22.01 10.66 -3.33
N GLU A 77 22.60 9.69 -4.03
CA GLU A 77 23.55 9.95 -5.12
C GLU A 77 22.84 10.57 -6.34
N LYS A 78 21.75 9.94 -6.81
CA LYS A 78 21.01 10.39 -7.99
C LYS A 78 20.52 11.83 -7.88
N TYR A 79 19.96 12.19 -6.72
CA TYR A 79 19.36 13.50 -6.50
C TYR A 79 20.28 14.47 -5.75
N ARG A 80 21.53 14.06 -5.44
CA ARG A 80 22.53 14.85 -4.72
C ARG A 80 21.95 15.44 -3.42
N ILE A 81 21.33 14.57 -2.62
CA ILE A 81 20.67 14.95 -1.37
C ILE A 81 21.76 15.31 -0.35
N ARG A 82 21.77 16.55 0.13
CA ARG A 82 22.78 17.02 1.09
C ARG A 82 22.46 16.61 2.53
N ASN A 83 21.18 16.71 2.91
CA ASN A 83 20.72 16.34 4.25
C ASN A 83 20.12 14.93 4.25
N THR A 84 20.98 13.93 4.38
CA THR A 84 20.59 12.51 4.32
C THR A 84 19.78 12.09 5.54
N SER A 85 20.06 12.67 6.73
CA SER A 85 19.32 12.35 7.95
C SER A 85 17.87 12.85 7.91
N GLU A 86 17.63 14.03 7.33
CA GLU A 86 16.29 14.58 7.10
C GLU A 86 15.50 13.71 6.11
N PHE A 87 16.17 13.28 5.03
CA PHE A 87 15.55 12.41 4.03
C PHE A 87 15.17 11.05 4.63
N ALA A 88 16.04 10.44 5.43
CA ALA A 88 15.77 9.21 6.14
C ALA A 88 14.59 9.37 7.12
N SER A 89 14.59 10.43 7.95
CA SER A 89 13.49 10.70 8.89
C SER A 89 12.12 10.85 8.21
N ILE A 90 12.07 11.49 7.03
CA ILE A 90 10.83 11.61 6.24
C ILE A 90 10.40 10.22 5.75
N SER A 91 11.32 9.40 5.24
CA SER A 91 11.02 8.06 4.75
C SER A 91 10.50 7.14 5.87
N GLU A 92 11.16 7.14 7.03
CA GLU A 92 10.76 6.37 8.22
C GLU A 92 9.40 6.82 8.75
N PHE A 93 9.17 8.13 8.82
CA PHE A 93 7.86 8.67 9.20
C PHE A 93 6.75 8.21 8.25
N MET A 94 7.01 8.19 6.94
CA MET A 94 6.04 7.70 5.96
C MET A 94 5.79 6.20 6.11
N MET A 95 6.81 5.39 6.45
CA MET A 95 6.64 3.96 6.73
C MET A 95 5.76 3.71 7.96
N ASP A 96 5.92 4.48 9.02
CA ASP A 96 5.08 4.36 10.22
C ASP A 96 3.63 4.80 9.98
N ASN A 97 3.42 5.62 8.98
CA ASN A 97 2.13 6.19 8.65
C ASN A 97 1.53 5.67 7.34
N ILE A 98 1.90 4.46 6.90
CA ILE A 98 1.25 3.80 5.76
C ILE A 98 -0.26 3.69 6.01
N GLY A 99 -1.06 3.90 4.96
CA GLY A 99 -2.52 3.89 5.07
C GLY A 99 -3.13 5.10 5.79
N ASN A 100 -2.34 5.99 6.38
CA ASN A 100 -2.84 7.26 6.92
C ASN A 100 -2.88 8.35 5.85
N LEU A 101 -3.82 9.28 6.02
CA LEU A 101 -3.84 10.49 5.20
C LEU A 101 -2.65 11.39 5.55
N LEU A 102 -1.75 11.56 4.61
CA LEU A 102 -0.57 12.41 4.75
C LEU A 102 -0.61 13.60 3.80
N SER A 103 0.01 14.67 4.24
CA SER A 103 0.35 15.83 3.40
C SER A 103 1.74 16.34 3.75
N PRO A 104 2.44 17.01 2.82
CA PRO A 104 3.72 17.62 3.14
C PRO A 104 3.67 18.57 4.33
N ASN A 105 2.53 19.26 4.54
CA ASN A 105 2.34 20.14 5.70
C ASN A 105 2.28 19.35 7.02
N ASN A 106 1.57 18.22 7.04
CA ASN A 106 1.47 17.40 8.26
C ASN A 106 2.83 16.80 8.61
N ILE A 107 3.56 16.30 7.62
CA ILE A 107 4.91 15.77 7.81
C ILE A 107 5.85 16.86 8.35
N CYS A 108 5.85 18.05 7.74
CA CYS A 108 6.61 19.20 8.25
C CYS A 108 6.31 19.50 9.71
N LYS A 109 5.01 19.63 10.06
CA LYS A 109 4.59 19.95 11.44
C LYS A 109 5.05 18.92 12.46
N THR A 110 5.05 17.63 12.08
CA THR A 110 5.42 16.56 12.99
C THR A 110 6.94 16.42 13.15
N LEU A 111 7.71 16.63 12.07
CA LEU A 111 9.16 16.43 12.10
C LEU A 111 9.93 17.70 12.49
N ASN A 112 9.29 18.87 12.42
CA ASN A 112 9.93 20.12 12.86
C ASN A 112 9.93 20.24 14.39
N ASN A 113 11.05 20.67 14.92
CA ASN A 113 11.25 21.03 16.32
C ASN A 113 12.20 22.23 16.38
N ASP A 114 12.53 22.70 17.58
CA ASP A 114 13.39 23.88 17.80
C ASP A 114 14.79 23.78 17.17
N GLN A 115 15.22 22.60 16.77
CA GLN A 115 16.54 22.33 16.17
C GLN A 115 16.50 21.98 14.69
N ARG A 116 15.31 21.77 14.10
CA ARG A 116 15.11 21.36 12.69
C ARG A 116 13.96 22.13 12.07
N GLU A 117 14.25 22.79 10.95
CA GLU A 117 13.24 23.46 10.13
C GLU A 117 13.22 22.85 8.73
N ILE A 118 12.36 21.82 8.57
CA ILE A 118 12.11 21.19 7.28
C ILE A 118 11.02 21.98 6.56
N THR A 119 11.24 22.34 5.31
CA THR A 119 10.22 23.09 4.55
C THR A 119 9.25 22.14 3.85
N ARG A 120 8.00 22.60 3.65
CA ARG A 120 7.01 21.88 2.83
C ARG A 120 7.54 21.52 1.45
N LYS A 121 8.31 22.40 0.81
CA LYS A 121 8.91 22.18 -0.51
C LYS A 121 9.90 21.02 -0.49
N THR A 122 10.73 20.94 0.55
CA THR A 122 11.68 19.84 0.76
C THR A 122 10.95 18.51 0.94
N VAL A 123 9.92 18.48 1.80
CA VAL A 123 9.12 17.26 2.03
C VAL A 123 8.46 16.79 0.73
N SER A 124 7.79 17.69 -0.01
CA SER A 124 7.17 17.34 -1.30
C SER A 124 8.18 16.77 -2.30
N LYS A 125 9.38 17.36 -2.34
CA LYS A 125 10.47 16.92 -3.22
C LYS A 125 10.97 15.52 -2.83
N TYR A 126 11.14 15.26 -1.53
CA TYR A 126 11.62 13.98 -1.02
C TYR A 126 10.57 12.86 -1.19
N ILE A 127 9.29 13.16 -0.97
CA ILE A 127 8.19 12.24 -1.30
C ILE A 127 8.28 11.84 -2.78
N GLY A 128 8.40 12.81 -3.68
CA GLY A 128 8.53 12.52 -5.12
C GLY A 128 9.75 11.66 -5.46
N TYR A 129 10.84 11.77 -4.73
CA TYR A 129 12.01 10.90 -4.93
C TYR A 129 11.74 9.45 -4.49
N LEU A 130 11.08 9.28 -3.34
CA LEU A 130 10.69 7.97 -2.82
C LEU A 130 9.66 7.27 -3.75
N GLU A 131 8.74 8.03 -4.33
CA GLU A 131 7.78 7.52 -5.32
C GLU A 131 8.47 7.14 -6.64
N ASN A 132 9.41 7.96 -7.12
CA ASN A 132 10.17 7.67 -8.34
C ASN A 132 11.09 6.43 -8.21
N ALA A 133 11.46 6.06 -6.99
CA ALA A 133 12.16 4.81 -6.68
C ALA A 133 11.21 3.63 -6.48
N PHE A 134 9.92 3.85 -6.60
CA PHE A 134 8.89 2.84 -6.31
C PHE A 134 8.92 2.28 -4.88
N LEU A 135 9.52 2.99 -3.93
CA LEU A 135 9.48 2.61 -2.53
C LEU A 135 8.09 2.86 -1.94
N PHE A 136 7.46 3.98 -2.34
CA PHE A 136 6.08 4.31 -1.99
C PHE A 136 5.21 4.50 -3.23
N TYR A 137 3.94 4.21 -3.06
CA TYR A 137 2.88 4.46 -4.02
C TYR A 137 1.84 5.40 -3.42
N GLU A 138 1.54 6.49 -4.11
CA GLU A 138 0.46 7.40 -3.73
C GLU A 138 -0.91 6.86 -4.14
N ALA A 139 -1.85 6.85 -3.20
CA ALA A 139 -3.28 6.70 -3.47
C ALA A 139 -3.98 8.03 -3.24
N LYS A 140 -4.35 8.69 -4.32
CA LYS A 140 -5.06 9.98 -4.29
C LYS A 140 -6.48 9.80 -3.79
N ARG A 141 -7.04 10.85 -3.20
CA ARG A 141 -8.44 10.82 -2.75
C ARG A 141 -9.39 11.06 -3.91
N TYR A 142 -10.52 10.36 -3.87
CA TYR A 142 -11.61 10.49 -4.81
C TYR A 142 -12.91 10.82 -4.07
N ASP A 143 -13.53 11.96 -4.39
CA ASP A 143 -14.81 12.36 -3.83
C ASP A 143 -15.93 11.59 -4.55
N LEU A 144 -16.56 10.66 -3.84
CA LEU A 144 -17.61 9.79 -4.37
C LEU A 144 -18.87 10.56 -4.76
N LYS A 145 -19.19 11.63 -4.05
CA LYS A 145 -20.34 12.48 -4.36
C LYS A 145 -20.07 13.42 -5.52
N GLY A 146 -18.95 14.13 -5.48
CA GLY A 146 -18.54 15.10 -6.50
C GLY A 146 -17.94 14.45 -7.74
N LYS A 147 -17.66 13.14 -7.71
CA LYS A 147 -17.00 12.38 -8.78
C LYS A 147 -15.71 13.05 -9.29
N LYS A 148 -14.90 13.59 -8.37
CA LYS A 148 -13.68 14.32 -8.68
C LYS A 148 -12.51 13.91 -7.81
N TYR A 149 -11.30 14.05 -8.36
CA TYR A 149 -10.06 13.84 -7.60
C TYR A 149 -9.82 15.01 -6.66
N LEU A 150 -9.28 14.70 -5.47
CA LEU A 150 -8.91 15.70 -4.47
C LEU A 150 -7.38 15.78 -4.42
N GLU A 151 -6.86 17.01 -4.47
CA GLU A 151 -5.42 17.26 -4.53
C GLU A 151 -4.73 17.21 -3.16
N ASN A 152 -5.48 17.33 -2.08
CA ASN A 152 -4.94 17.42 -0.73
C ASN A 152 -5.09 16.12 0.05
N ASN A 153 -4.05 15.76 0.76
CA ASN A 153 -3.95 14.57 1.63
C ASN A 153 -4.19 13.27 0.87
N SER A 154 -3.14 12.54 0.64
CA SER A 154 -3.16 11.19 0.04
C SER A 154 -2.77 10.15 1.07
N LYS A 155 -3.11 8.89 0.83
CA LYS A 155 -2.49 7.76 1.54
C LYS A 155 -1.27 7.29 0.74
N PHE A 156 -0.29 6.77 1.46
CA PHE A 156 0.91 6.18 0.85
C PHE A 156 1.06 4.74 1.30
N TYR A 157 1.43 3.88 0.36
CA TYR A 157 1.64 2.46 0.60
C TYR A 157 3.05 2.07 0.19
N LEU A 158 3.69 1.22 0.98
CA LEU A 158 5.01 0.66 0.68
C LEU A 158 4.93 -0.34 -0.47
N CYS A 159 5.99 -0.45 -1.24
CA CYS A 159 6.13 -1.51 -2.24
C CYS A 159 6.17 -2.91 -1.62
N ASP A 160 6.58 -3.00 -0.35
CA ASP A 160 6.54 -4.21 0.46
C ASP A 160 6.41 -3.82 1.94
N PRO A 161 5.40 -4.29 2.67
CA PRO A 161 5.21 -3.97 4.09
C PRO A 161 6.35 -4.46 4.99
N ALA A 162 7.15 -5.44 4.56
CA ALA A 162 8.30 -5.92 5.34
C ALA A 162 9.37 -4.85 5.57
N PHE A 163 9.48 -3.84 4.71
CA PHE A 163 10.37 -2.69 4.98
C PHE A 163 10.04 -2.01 6.29
N ARG A 164 8.76 -1.85 6.63
CA ARG A 164 8.35 -1.24 7.90
C ARG A 164 8.87 -2.03 9.08
N TYR A 165 8.79 -3.35 9.03
CA TYR A 165 9.27 -4.21 10.11
C TYR A 165 10.79 -4.23 10.20
N ALA A 166 11.47 -4.32 9.07
CA ALA A 166 12.92 -4.36 9.02
C ALA A 166 13.57 -3.05 9.49
N VAL A 167 12.95 -1.90 9.21
CA VAL A 167 13.52 -0.57 9.53
C VAL A 167 13.04 -0.07 10.89
N ASN A 168 11.73 -0.13 11.17
CA ASN A 168 11.13 0.47 12.37
C ASN A 168 10.88 -0.56 13.49
N GLY A 169 11.13 -1.84 13.22
CA GLY A 169 10.94 -2.95 14.15
C GLY A 169 9.51 -3.47 14.20
N THR A 170 9.34 -4.58 14.93
CA THR A 170 8.09 -5.36 14.98
C THR A 170 7.15 -4.95 16.13
N ARG A 171 7.52 -3.99 16.93
CA ARG A 171 6.69 -3.51 18.05
C ARG A 171 5.48 -2.73 17.52
N ASN A 172 4.32 -2.95 18.13
CA ASN A 172 3.05 -2.27 17.79
C ASN A 172 2.65 -2.47 16.30
N MET A 173 2.60 -3.72 15.86
CA MET A 173 2.12 -4.07 14.53
C MET A 173 0.64 -3.73 14.39
N ASP A 174 0.33 -2.76 13.56
CA ASP A 174 -1.03 -2.46 13.12
C ASP A 174 -1.34 -3.33 11.89
N PHE A 175 -1.91 -4.50 12.14
CA PHE A 175 -2.24 -5.45 11.08
C PHE A 175 -3.26 -4.90 10.09
N GLY A 176 -4.19 -4.06 10.53
CA GLY A 176 -5.15 -3.42 9.64
C GLY A 176 -4.48 -2.64 8.53
N ARG A 177 -3.49 -1.82 8.86
CA ARG A 177 -2.72 -1.05 7.86
C ARG A 177 -1.83 -1.93 6.98
N VAL A 178 -1.30 -3.02 7.52
CA VAL A 178 -0.52 -3.97 6.73
C VAL A 178 -1.41 -4.68 5.73
N TYR A 179 -2.59 -5.10 6.14
CA TYR A 179 -3.56 -5.73 5.24
C TYR A 179 -4.04 -4.74 4.17
N GLU A 180 -4.30 -3.50 4.55
CA GLU A 180 -4.63 -2.43 3.62
C GLU A 180 -3.50 -2.25 2.58
N ASN A 181 -2.24 -2.24 3.00
CA ASN A 181 -1.09 -2.15 2.10
C ASN A 181 -0.99 -3.36 1.14
N ILE A 182 -1.20 -4.57 1.65
CA ILE A 182 -1.18 -5.81 0.84
C ILE A 182 -2.31 -5.79 -0.20
N VAL A 183 -3.53 -5.41 0.21
CA VAL A 183 -4.68 -5.29 -0.70
C VAL A 183 -4.44 -4.22 -1.75
N TYR A 184 -3.87 -3.07 -1.37
CA TYR A 184 -3.49 -2.02 -2.32
C TYR A 184 -2.56 -2.55 -3.41
N LEU A 185 -1.48 -3.23 -3.02
CA LEU A 185 -0.50 -3.78 -3.96
C LEU A 185 -1.12 -4.83 -4.87
N GLU A 186 -1.97 -5.69 -4.33
CA GLU A 186 -2.66 -6.71 -5.13
C GLU A 186 -3.64 -6.09 -6.13
N LEU A 187 -4.40 -5.08 -5.75
CA LEU A 187 -5.25 -4.32 -6.68
C LEU A 187 -4.43 -3.71 -7.82
N ARG A 188 -3.25 -3.15 -7.50
CA ARG A 188 -2.33 -2.60 -8.51
C ARG A 188 -1.80 -3.69 -9.46
N ARG A 189 -1.45 -4.88 -8.94
CA ARG A 189 -1.04 -6.04 -9.76
C ARG A 189 -2.16 -6.50 -10.69
N ARG A 190 -3.40 -6.50 -10.21
CA ARG A 190 -4.59 -6.82 -11.02
C ARG A 190 -4.93 -5.74 -12.04
N GLY A 191 -4.16 -4.64 -12.08
CA GLY A 191 -4.28 -3.57 -13.08
C GLY A 191 -5.35 -2.54 -12.75
N TYR A 192 -5.76 -2.43 -11.48
CA TYR A 192 -6.64 -1.36 -11.05
C TYR A 192 -5.88 -0.05 -10.82
N GLU A 193 -6.52 1.05 -11.15
CA GLU A 193 -6.22 2.36 -10.59
C GLU A 193 -6.90 2.44 -9.22
N VAL A 194 -6.13 2.74 -8.17
CA VAL A 194 -6.62 2.68 -6.79
C VAL A 194 -6.60 4.06 -6.17
N TYR A 195 -7.74 4.45 -5.61
CA TYR A 195 -7.96 5.73 -4.95
C TYR A 195 -8.54 5.51 -3.56
N VAL A 196 -8.37 6.49 -2.67
CA VAL A 196 -9.04 6.54 -1.36
C VAL A 196 -10.39 7.22 -1.53
N GLY A 197 -11.46 6.55 -1.17
CA GLY A 197 -12.82 7.08 -1.31
C GLY A 197 -13.16 8.08 -0.19
N LYS A 198 -13.73 9.23 -0.55
CA LYS A 198 -14.34 10.17 0.40
C LYS A 198 -15.82 10.26 0.17
N LEU A 199 -16.62 9.94 1.19
CA LEU A 199 -18.07 10.10 1.17
C LEU A 199 -18.51 10.98 2.36
N TYR A 200 -18.72 12.27 2.15
CA TYR A 200 -18.98 13.25 3.19
C TYR A 200 -17.85 13.29 4.24
N LYS A 201 -18.14 12.83 5.47
CA LYS A 201 -17.17 12.70 6.56
C LYS A 201 -16.58 11.29 6.69
N LYS A 202 -17.13 10.31 5.95
CA LYS A 202 -16.66 8.91 5.96
C LYS A 202 -15.58 8.70 4.90
N GLU A 203 -14.70 7.75 5.16
CA GLU A 203 -13.70 7.27 4.23
C GLU A 203 -14.06 5.86 3.77
N VAL A 204 -13.73 5.53 2.55
CA VAL A 204 -13.71 4.18 2.00
C VAL A 204 -12.26 3.92 1.60
N ASP A 205 -11.67 2.83 2.10
CA ASP A 205 -10.25 2.59 1.93
C ASP A 205 -9.85 2.60 0.47
N PHE A 206 -10.61 1.88 -0.37
CA PHE A 206 -10.33 1.85 -1.81
C PHE A 206 -11.54 2.04 -2.71
N VAL A 207 -11.32 2.86 -3.71
CA VAL A 207 -12.10 2.93 -4.94
C VAL A 207 -11.19 2.38 -6.04
N ALA A 208 -11.39 1.13 -6.40
CA ALA A 208 -10.58 0.43 -7.41
C ALA A 208 -11.27 0.51 -8.77
N LYS A 209 -10.61 1.14 -9.74
CA LYS A 209 -11.14 1.38 -11.09
C LYS A 209 -10.29 0.65 -12.13
N LYS A 210 -10.94 -0.09 -13.03
CA LYS A 210 -10.29 -0.73 -14.16
C LYS A 210 -11.21 -0.71 -15.36
N ARG A 211 -10.88 0.07 -16.39
CA ARG A 211 -11.77 0.33 -17.54
C ARG A 211 -13.15 0.81 -17.07
N ASP A 212 -14.20 0.05 -17.36
CA ASP A 212 -15.59 0.36 -16.98
C ASP A 212 -16.00 -0.25 -15.63
N THR A 213 -15.11 -0.97 -14.98
CA THR A 213 -15.36 -1.61 -13.68
C THR A 213 -14.90 -0.69 -12.56
N LEU A 214 -15.74 -0.53 -11.54
CA LEU A 214 -15.44 0.18 -10.31
C LEU A 214 -15.88 -0.70 -9.14
N ILE A 215 -15.05 -0.82 -8.11
CA ILE A 215 -15.32 -1.61 -6.91
C ILE A 215 -14.96 -0.75 -5.69
N TYR A 216 -15.84 -0.78 -4.67
CA TYR A 216 -15.56 -0.15 -3.37
C TYR A 216 -15.10 -1.21 -2.39
N ILE A 217 -14.00 -0.96 -1.71
CA ILE A 217 -13.38 -1.93 -0.81
C ILE A 217 -13.05 -1.27 0.52
N GLN A 218 -13.42 -1.95 1.59
CA GLN A 218 -12.98 -1.66 2.95
C GLN A 218 -12.10 -2.80 3.43
N VAL A 219 -11.04 -2.50 4.19
CA VAL A 219 -10.09 -3.51 4.67
C VAL A 219 -9.99 -3.44 6.18
N SER A 220 -10.08 -4.58 6.86
CA SER A 220 -9.97 -4.67 8.32
C SER A 220 -9.14 -5.87 8.74
N ASP A 221 -8.49 -5.77 9.89
CA ASP A 221 -7.80 -6.90 10.51
C ASP A 221 -8.78 -7.84 11.22
N ASN A 222 -9.87 -7.28 11.75
CA ASN A 222 -10.90 -8.03 12.47
C ASN A 222 -12.26 -7.35 12.34
N ILE A 223 -13.30 -8.13 12.14
CA ILE A 223 -14.70 -7.71 12.09
C ILE A 223 -15.59 -8.58 13.00
N SER A 224 -15.01 -9.23 14.03
CA SER A 224 -15.74 -10.14 14.91
C SER A 224 -16.66 -9.41 15.88
N ASP A 225 -16.33 -8.18 16.28
CA ASP A 225 -17.20 -7.37 17.10
C ASP A 225 -18.12 -6.48 16.27
N GLU A 226 -19.35 -6.28 16.77
CA GLU A 226 -20.42 -5.57 16.06
C GLU A 226 -20.04 -4.11 15.77
N THR A 227 -19.36 -3.43 16.67
CA THR A 227 -18.95 -2.03 16.50
C THR A 227 -17.93 -1.86 15.40
N THR A 228 -16.93 -2.74 15.32
CA THR A 228 -15.94 -2.76 14.24
C THR A 228 -16.61 -3.12 12.93
N PHE A 229 -17.47 -4.14 12.93
CA PHE A 229 -18.23 -4.53 11.75
C PHE A 229 -19.06 -3.36 11.20
N GLU A 230 -19.85 -2.68 12.04
CA GLU A 230 -20.64 -1.52 11.62
C GLU A 230 -19.77 -0.36 11.10
N ARG A 231 -18.62 -0.12 11.71
CA ARG A 231 -17.68 0.93 11.28
C ARG A 231 -17.18 0.67 9.86
N GLU A 232 -16.75 -0.55 9.57
CA GLU A 232 -16.21 -0.94 8.26
C GLU A 232 -17.29 -1.04 7.18
N TYR A 233 -18.48 -1.41 7.56
CA TYR A 233 -19.57 -1.70 6.67
C TYR A 233 -20.41 -0.47 6.31
N SER A 234 -20.68 0.40 7.29
CA SER A 234 -21.56 1.56 7.13
C SER A 234 -21.11 2.58 6.05
N PRO A 235 -19.81 2.78 5.75
CA PRO A 235 -19.42 3.64 4.64
C PRO A 235 -19.85 3.09 3.29
N LEU A 236 -19.76 1.76 3.10
CA LEU A 236 -20.13 1.09 1.86
C LEU A 236 -21.64 1.14 1.61
N LEU A 237 -22.46 0.94 2.65
CA LEU A 237 -23.91 1.06 2.57
C LEU A 237 -24.39 2.47 2.20
N ALA A 238 -23.65 3.48 2.62
CA ALA A 238 -23.99 4.86 2.33
C ALA A 238 -23.78 5.23 0.85
N ILE A 239 -23.07 4.39 0.07
CA ILE A 239 -22.87 4.58 -1.37
C ILE A 239 -24.10 4.08 -2.11
N ARG A 240 -24.84 5.02 -2.72
CA ARG A 240 -26.11 4.74 -3.43
C ARG A 240 -25.87 4.54 -4.93
N ASP A 241 -25.11 3.52 -5.30
CA ASP A 241 -24.93 3.09 -6.68
C ASP A 241 -24.89 1.57 -6.78
N ALA A 242 -24.87 1.05 -8.01
CA ALA A 242 -24.94 -0.39 -8.31
C ALA A 242 -23.54 -1.06 -8.41
N TYR A 243 -22.47 -0.33 -8.16
CA TYR A 243 -21.13 -0.93 -8.22
C TYR A 243 -20.88 -1.88 -7.05
N PRO A 244 -20.12 -2.96 -7.28
CA PRO A 244 -19.78 -3.93 -6.24
C PRO A 244 -19.13 -3.27 -5.01
N LYS A 245 -19.50 -3.78 -3.85
CA LYS A 245 -19.00 -3.37 -2.54
C LYS A 245 -18.45 -4.58 -1.81
N MET A 246 -17.28 -4.45 -1.21
CA MET A 246 -16.58 -5.55 -0.58
C MET A 246 -15.92 -5.12 0.74
N VAL A 247 -16.02 -5.96 1.76
CA VAL A 247 -15.18 -5.92 2.95
C VAL A 247 -14.18 -7.06 2.85
N ILE A 248 -12.89 -6.75 2.88
CA ILE A 248 -11.80 -7.74 2.93
C ILE A 248 -11.25 -7.73 4.35
N ALA A 249 -11.38 -8.84 5.06
CA ALA A 249 -10.93 -8.93 6.45
C ALA A 249 -10.37 -10.33 6.77
N ARG A 250 -9.67 -10.44 7.88
CA ARG A 250 -9.18 -11.72 8.38
C ARG A 250 -10.30 -12.45 9.13
N THR A 251 -11.16 -13.13 8.40
CA THR A 251 -12.37 -13.73 8.96
C THR A 251 -12.23 -15.23 9.22
N HIS A 252 -11.34 -15.93 8.52
CA HIS A 252 -11.23 -17.39 8.50
C HIS A 252 -12.52 -18.12 8.06
N HIS A 253 -13.47 -17.39 7.47
CA HIS A 253 -14.77 -17.92 7.03
C HIS A 253 -14.89 -17.95 5.52
N GLU A 254 -15.89 -18.70 5.03
CA GLU A 254 -16.31 -18.64 3.65
C GLU A 254 -16.84 -17.24 3.30
N THR A 255 -16.75 -16.89 2.02
CA THR A 255 -17.33 -15.65 1.51
C THR A 255 -18.83 -15.62 1.71
N TYR A 256 -19.36 -14.52 2.19
CA TYR A 256 -20.79 -14.33 2.35
C TYR A 256 -21.22 -12.91 1.98
N ASP A 257 -22.49 -12.74 1.72
CA ASP A 257 -23.11 -11.43 1.44
C ASP A 257 -23.90 -10.94 2.64
N TYR A 258 -23.69 -9.68 2.98
CA TYR A 258 -24.49 -9.00 3.99
C TYR A 258 -25.02 -7.68 3.43
N GLN A 259 -26.35 -7.57 3.27
CA GLN A 259 -27.06 -6.41 2.71
C GLN A 259 -26.47 -5.88 1.37
N GLY A 260 -26.00 -6.78 0.50
CA GLY A 260 -25.45 -6.43 -0.80
C GLY A 260 -23.96 -6.00 -0.76
N VAL A 261 -23.27 -6.21 0.36
CA VAL A 261 -21.84 -6.08 0.49
C VAL A 261 -21.22 -7.47 0.66
N GLN A 262 -20.28 -7.82 -0.18
CA GLN A 262 -19.56 -9.08 -0.09
C GLN A 262 -18.50 -9.01 1.00
N VAL A 263 -18.47 -9.98 1.90
CA VAL A 263 -17.44 -10.14 2.94
C VAL A 263 -16.56 -11.32 2.59
N VAL A 264 -15.26 -11.07 2.48
CA VAL A 264 -14.29 -12.05 1.98
C VAL A 264 -13.08 -12.12 2.92
N ASP A 265 -12.65 -13.34 3.23
CA ASP A 265 -11.37 -13.54 3.93
C ASP A 265 -10.19 -13.09 3.06
N ILE A 266 -9.26 -12.32 3.65
CA ILE A 266 -8.13 -11.73 2.91
C ILE A 266 -7.22 -12.80 2.30
N CYS A 267 -6.93 -13.88 3.01
CA CYS A 267 -6.11 -14.98 2.51
C CYS A 267 -6.75 -15.64 1.28
N ARG A 268 -8.07 -15.85 1.34
CA ARG A 268 -8.87 -16.37 0.23
C ARG A 268 -8.89 -15.39 -0.95
N TRP A 269 -9.16 -14.11 -0.68
CA TRP A 269 -9.23 -13.08 -1.72
C TRP A 269 -7.91 -12.94 -2.50
N LEU A 270 -6.77 -13.02 -1.82
CA LEU A 270 -5.46 -12.95 -2.46
C LEU A 270 -5.17 -14.13 -3.39
N ARG A 271 -5.75 -15.33 -3.11
CA ARG A 271 -5.57 -16.54 -3.93
C ARG A 271 -6.54 -16.61 -5.12
N CYS A 272 -7.66 -15.90 -5.06
CA CYS A 272 -8.61 -15.83 -6.19
C CYS A 272 -8.09 -14.85 -7.24
N ARG A 273 -7.95 -15.31 -8.48
CA ARG A 273 -7.61 -14.46 -9.64
C ARG A 273 -8.83 -13.93 -10.34
#